data_c6f1da9e0ebe31c29c2536fb649012d3
#
_entry.id   c6f1da9e0ebe31c29c2536fb649012d3
#
_cell.length_a   1.000
_cell.length_b   1.000
_cell.length_c   1.000
_cell.angle_alpha   90.00
_cell.angle_beta   90.00
_cell.angle_gamma   90.00
#
_symmetry.space_group_name_H-M   'P 1'
#
loop_
_entity.id
_entity.type
_entity.pdbx_description
1 polymer ?
#
loop_
_entity_poly.entity_id
_entity_poly.type
_entity_poly.pdbx_seq_one_letter_code
_entity_poly.pdbx_strand_id
1 'polypeptide(L)'
;MQQLKCYKEFPVWMQQAIPQGFKQPHNTKAGTWAKLTVLKGELHFAMLNPSGHIQSEHVFTPEQQPPFIEPQAWHKIISASEDAECQLRFYCKPEDYFNKKYQLSPTHSEILAAMPYLKGGRALDVGCGSGRNSLYLSQNSFEVDAWDVNENSLQTLRQIIQNEEIGNIQVQQRDLNIDPSIQGQYDFICCTVVMMFLQADTIPPLIAQMQQATVPGGYNLIVCAMDTDDIPVQPDFPFSFKPGQLSAYYEGWNLVKYNENVGELHRVDEQGNRIKQHFATMLARKV
;
A
#
# COMPACT_ATOMS: atom_id res chain seq x y z
N MET A 1 9.70 5.04 19.57
CA MET A 1 8.69 4.04 19.21
C MET A 1 8.03 4.52 17.92
N GLN A 2 7.93 3.67 16.91
CA GLN A 2 7.21 3.98 15.68
C GLN A 2 5.73 4.21 16.06
N GLN A 3 5.13 5.30 15.61
CA GLN A 3 3.75 5.67 16.00
C GLN A 3 2.78 4.76 15.25
N LEU A 4 2.21 3.77 15.92
CA LEU A 4 1.18 2.89 15.35
C LEU A 4 -0.13 3.64 15.16
N LYS A 5 -0.85 3.36 14.06
CA LYS A 5 -2.21 3.89 13.78
C LYS A 5 -3.26 2.81 14.01
N CYS A 6 -4.34 3.17 14.72
CA CYS A 6 -5.50 2.31 14.86
C CYS A 6 -6.28 2.30 13.55
N TYR A 7 -6.46 1.10 12.95
CA TYR A 7 -7.19 0.96 11.69
C TYR A 7 -8.52 0.20 11.85
N LYS A 8 -8.72 -0.46 13.01
CA LYS A 8 -9.95 -1.17 13.31
C LYS A 8 -10.22 -1.17 14.80
N GLU A 9 -11.43 -0.79 15.16
CA GLU A 9 -11.94 -0.83 16.53
C GLU A 9 -13.17 -1.72 16.58
N PHE A 10 -13.24 -2.57 17.59
CA PHE A 10 -14.40 -3.42 17.84
C PHE A 10 -15.29 -2.80 18.91
N PRO A 11 -16.59 -3.14 18.94
CA PRO A 11 -17.45 -2.73 20.03
C PRO A 11 -16.93 -3.27 21.36
N VAL A 12 -17.37 -2.69 22.44
CA VAL A 12 -17.12 -3.25 23.80
C VAL A 12 -17.84 -4.59 23.91
N TRP A 13 -17.11 -5.61 24.37
CA TRP A 13 -17.64 -6.93 24.62
C TRP A 13 -17.83 -7.15 26.13
N MET A 14 -19.02 -7.57 26.53
CA MET A 14 -19.25 -8.22 27.82
C MET A 14 -18.75 -9.66 27.77
N GLN A 15 -18.52 -10.28 28.91
CA GLN A 15 -18.00 -11.64 29.07
C GLN A 15 -18.62 -12.66 28.08
N GLN A 16 -19.94 -12.69 27.96
CA GLN A 16 -20.69 -13.61 27.10
C GLN A 16 -20.59 -13.25 25.60
N ALA A 17 -20.27 -12.00 25.27
CA ALA A 17 -20.15 -11.50 23.91
C ALA A 17 -18.74 -11.63 23.34
N ILE A 18 -17.74 -12.04 24.13
CA ILE A 18 -16.38 -12.31 23.65
C ILE A 18 -16.43 -13.43 22.63
N PRO A 19 -16.04 -13.18 21.35
CA PRO A 19 -16.13 -14.18 20.29
C PRO A 19 -15.31 -15.44 20.62
N GLN A 20 -15.87 -16.62 20.32
CA GLN A 20 -15.25 -17.90 20.65
C GLN A 20 -13.86 -18.08 20.05
N GLY A 21 -13.60 -17.48 18.88
CA GLY A 21 -12.28 -17.53 18.26
C GLY A 21 -11.16 -16.95 19.12
N PHE A 22 -11.46 -15.99 20.01
CA PHE A 22 -10.47 -15.42 20.93
C PHE A 22 -10.19 -16.32 22.16
N LYS A 23 -11.05 -17.30 22.42
CA LYS A 23 -10.87 -18.31 23.47
C LYS A 23 -10.09 -19.53 22.98
N GLN A 24 -9.82 -19.60 21.66
CA GLN A 24 -8.98 -20.62 21.05
C GLN A 24 -7.58 -20.05 20.73
N PRO A 25 -6.54 -20.89 20.61
CA PRO A 25 -5.22 -20.45 20.16
C PRO A 25 -5.32 -19.71 18.83
N HIS A 26 -4.85 -18.47 18.80
CA HIS A 26 -4.84 -17.63 17.58
C HIS A 26 -3.69 -16.64 17.63
N ASN A 27 -3.43 -15.98 16.52
CA ASN A 27 -2.47 -14.90 16.42
C ASN A 27 -3.00 -13.75 15.56
N THR A 28 -2.33 -12.61 15.59
CA THR A 28 -2.58 -11.50 14.68
C THR A 28 -1.84 -11.73 13.35
N LYS A 29 -2.35 -11.14 12.27
CA LYS A 29 -1.65 -11.15 10.97
C LYS A 29 -0.33 -10.39 11.05
N ALA A 30 0.60 -10.68 10.13
CA ALA A 30 1.82 -9.91 9.97
C ALA A 30 1.51 -8.41 9.83
N GLY A 31 2.31 -7.56 10.50
CA GLY A 31 2.13 -6.10 10.54
C GLY A 31 0.83 -5.63 11.23
N THR A 32 0.22 -6.48 12.07
CA THR A 32 -0.98 -6.14 12.86
C THR A 32 -0.69 -6.30 14.34
N TRP A 33 -0.68 -5.20 15.07
CA TRP A 33 -0.64 -5.17 16.53
C TRP A 33 -2.05 -5.18 17.08
N ALA A 34 -2.29 -5.90 18.19
CA ALA A 34 -3.55 -5.86 18.89
C ALA A 34 -3.40 -5.14 20.24
N LYS A 35 -4.37 -4.30 20.58
CA LYS A 35 -4.51 -3.73 21.92
C LYS A 35 -5.85 -4.14 22.47
N LEU A 36 -5.80 -5.03 23.45
CA LEU A 36 -6.97 -5.35 24.28
C LEU A 36 -6.99 -4.38 25.46
N THR A 37 -8.14 -3.81 25.77
CA THR A 37 -8.34 -2.94 26.91
C THR A 37 -9.41 -3.56 27.81
N VAL A 38 -9.08 -3.82 29.07
CA VAL A 38 -10.04 -4.25 30.07
C VAL A 38 -10.68 -3.01 30.70
N LEU A 39 -12.00 -2.88 30.58
CA LEU A 39 -12.76 -1.73 31.06
C LEU A 39 -13.38 -2.01 32.44
N LYS A 40 -13.70 -3.29 32.70
CA LYS A 40 -14.27 -3.76 33.96
C LYS A 40 -13.95 -5.24 34.16
N GLY A 41 -13.91 -5.67 35.42
CA GLY A 41 -13.69 -7.05 35.82
C GLY A 41 -12.28 -7.55 35.55
N GLU A 42 -12.13 -8.85 35.34
CA GLU A 42 -10.86 -9.53 35.18
C GLU A 42 -10.86 -10.38 33.90
N LEU A 43 -9.72 -10.43 33.22
CA LEU A 43 -9.52 -11.23 32.03
C LEU A 43 -8.26 -12.08 32.18
N HIS A 44 -8.42 -13.42 32.20
CA HIS A 44 -7.32 -14.37 32.20
C HIS A 44 -6.85 -14.62 30.78
N PHE A 45 -5.57 -14.48 30.56
CA PHE A 45 -4.96 -14.45 29.23
C PHE A 45 -3.69 -15.30 29.21
N ALA A 46 -3.47 -16.07 28.15
CA ALA A 46 -2.27 -16.85 27.95
C ALA A 46 -1.53 -16.43 26.67
N MET A 47 -0.21 -16.29 26.81
CA MET A 47 0.71 -16.29 25.68
C MET A 47 1.08 -17.73 25.34
N LEU A 48 1.16 -18.04 24.04
CA LEU A 48 1.39 -19.39 23.55
C LEU A 48 2.60 -19.42 22.62
N ASN A 49 3.19 -20.60 22.46
CA ASN A 49 4.09 -20.86 21.34
C ASN A 49 3.29 -21.29 20.08
N PRO A 50 3.93 -21.35 18.89
CA PRO A 50 3.24 -21.77 17.66
C PRO A 50 2.61 -23.18 17.71
N SER A 51 3.07 -24.04 18.62
CA SER A 51 2.50 -25.37 18.84
C SER A 51 1.30 -25.36 19.81
N GLY A 52 0.88 -24.18 20.30
CA GLY A 52 -0.28 -24.00 21.17
C GLY A 52 -0.02 -24.24 22.66
N HIS A 53 1.24 -24.51 23.10
CA HIS A 53 1.58 -24.64 24.50
C HIS A 53 1.67 -23.28 25.20
N ILE A 54 1.14 -23.21 26.41
CA ILE A 54 1.15 -21.98 27.23
C ILE A 54 2.60 -21.70 27.65
N GLN A 55 3.06 -20.46 27.39
CA GLN A 55 4.34 -19.94 27.82
C GLN A 55 4.23 -19.07 29.07
N SER A 56 3.15 -18.29 29.18
CA SER A 56 2.83 -17.50 30.35
C SER A 56 1.34 -17.24 30.46
N GLU A 57 0.87 -17.05 31.69
CA GLU A 57 -0.49 -16.66 31.99
C GLU A 57 -0.49 -15.34 32.77
N HIS A 58 -1.49 -14.52 32.50
CA HIS A 58 -1.65 -13.20 33.06
C HIS A 58 -3.11 -12.95 33.43
N VAL A 59 -3.34 -12.22 34.50
CA VAL A 59 -4.65 -11.65 34.83
C VAL A 59 -4.59 -10.16 34.59
N PHE A 60 -5.47 -9.67 33.75
CA PHE A 60 -5.56 -8.26 33.42
C PHE A 60 -6.85 -7.65 34.01
N THR A 61 -6.70 -6.43 34.51
CA THR A 61 -7.78 -5.63 35.12
C THR A 61 -7.75 -4.21 34.55
N PRO A 62 -8.72 -3.34 34.88
CA PRO A 62 -8.64 -1.92 34.51
C PRO A 62 -7.36 -1.22 35.01
N GLU A 63 -6.80 -1.65 36.15
CA GLU A 63 -5.57 -1.09 36.73
C GLU A 63 -4.32 -1.73 36.16
N GLN A 64 -4.40 -2.99 35.71
CA GLN A 64 -3.30 -3.75 35.13
C GLN A 64 -3.61 -4.18 33.70
N GLN A 65 -3.42 -3.26 32.76
CA GLN A 65 -3.76 -3.44 31.36
C GLN A 65 -2.80 -4.38 30.60
N PRO A 66 -3.31 -5.17 29.62
CA PRO A 66 -2.46 -5.92 28.69
C PRO A 66 -1.51 -4.99 27.93
N PRO A 67 -0.28 -5.41 27.66
CA PRO A 67 0.57 -4.72 26.69
C PRO A 67 -0.01 -4.81 25.26
N PHE A 68 0.64 -4.14 24.29
CA PHE A 68 0.38 -4.47 22.88
C PHE A 68 0.77 -5.91 22.60
N ILE A 69 -0.09 -6.62 21.88
CA ILE A 69 0.22 -7.95 21.36
C ILE A 69 0.89 -7.75 20.00
N GLU A 70 2.12 -8.24 19.89
CA GLU A 70 2.94 -8.12 18.69
C GLU A 70 2.35 -8.93 17.52
N PRO A 71 2.65 -8.54 16.26
CA PRO A 71 2.25 -9.32 15.09
C PRO A 71 2.68 -10.78 15.19
N GLN A 72 1.78 -11.70 14.82
CA GLN A 72 1.98 -13.14 14.81
C GLN A 72 2.25 -13.80 16.18
N ALA A 73 2.15 -13.04 17.28
CA ALA A 73 2.25 -13.60 18.64
C ALA A 73 1.00 -14.44 18.97
N TRP A 74 1.22 -15.71 19.26
CA TRP A 74 0.14 -16.64 19.61
C TRP A 74 -0.39 -16.40 21.02
N HIS A 75 -1.71 -16.38 21.17
CA HIS A 75 -2.35 -16.11 22.44
C HIS A 75 -3.80 -16.62 22.46
N LYS A 76 -4.40 -16.60 23.66
CA LYS A 76 -5.85 -16.83 23.86
C LYS A 76 -6.35 -16.19 25.13
N ILE A 77 -7.65 -15.92 25.19
CA ILE A 77 -8.38 -15.65 26.43
C ILE A 77 -8.71 -17.01 27.06
N ILE A 78 -8.30 -17.24 28.31
CA ILE A 78 -8.61 -18.44 29.06
C ILE A 78 -10.03 -18.33 29.64
N SER A 79 -10.30 -17.24 30.38
CA SER A 79 -11.58 -16.96 31.00
C SER A 79 -11.73 -15.46 31.24
N ALA A 80 -12.93 -15.04 31.59
CA ALA A 80 -13.25 -13.67 32.03
C ALA A 80 -14.25 -13.73 33.18
N SER A 81 -14.19 -12.76 34.12
CA SER A 81 -15.18 -12.62 35.19
C SER A 81 -16.56 -12.33 34.60
N GLU A 82 -17.63 -12.61 35.37
CA GLU A 82 -19.03 -12.41 34.90
C GLU A 82 -19.32 -10.96 34.52
N ASP A 83 -18.68 -10.00 35.19
CA ASP A 83 -18.81 -8.58 34.97
C ASP A 83 -17.75 -8.00 34.03
N ALA A 84 -16.96 -8.84 33.38
CA ALA A 84 -15.87 -8.38 32.47
C ALA A 84 -16.41 -7.61 31.26
N GLU A 85 -15.83 -6.45 31.04
CA GLU A 85 -16.01 -5.63 29.84
C GLU A 85 -14.63 -5.35 29.22
N CYS A 86 -14.49 -5.62 27.93
CA CYS A 86 -13.23 -5.37 27.22
C CYS A 86 -13.46 -4.86 25.80
N GLN A 87 -12.44 -4.19 25.24
CA GLN A 87 -12.46 -3.67 23.88
C GLN A 87 -11.17 -4.02 23.16
N LEU A 88 -11.28 -4.49 21.92
CA LEU A 88 -10.16 -4.80 21.05
C LEU A 88 -9.99 -3.72 19.99
N ARG A 89 -8.75 -3.29 19.78
CA ARG A 89 -8.34 -2.42 18.66
C ARG A 89 -7.16 -3.03 17.93
N PHE A 90 -7.18 -2.92 16.60
CA PHE A 90 -6.05 -3.30 15.76
C PHE A 90 -5.30 -2.09 15.25
N TYR A 91 -3.98 -2.21 15.29
CA TYR A 91 -3.05 -1.16 14.89
C TYR A 91 -2.10 -1.68 13.82
N CYS A 92 -1.55 -0.76 13.05
CA CYS A 92 -0.52 -1.04 12.05
C CYS A 92 0.46 0.14 11.97
N LYS A 93 1.52 -0.04 11.21
CA LYS A 93 2.40 1.06 10.83
C LYS A 93 1.65 2.07 9.95
N PRO A 94 2.05 3.37 9.95
CA PRO A 94 1.39 4.41 9.15
C PRO A 94 1.29 4.06 7.66
N GLU A 95 2.34 3.46 7.08
CA GLU A 95 2.39 3.04 5.68
C GLU A 95 1.38 1.95 5.32
N ASP A 96 0.91 1.18 6.29
CA ASP A 96 -0.06 0.10 6.10
C ASP A 96 -1.51 0.52 6.43
N TYR A 97 -1.73 1.75 6.88
CA TYR A 97 -3.01 2.18 7.41
C TYR A 97 -4.16 2.05 6.41
N PHE A 98 -4.00 2.62 5.24
CA PHE A 98 -5.06 2.62 4.23
C PHE A 98 -5.30 1.22 3.64
N ASN A 99 -4.24 0.46 3.37
CA ASN A 99 -4.43 -0.88 2.85
C ASN A 99 -5.15 -1.80 3.84
N LYS A 100 -4.84 -1.71 5.14
CA LYS A 100 -5.51 -2.51 6.17
C LYS A 100 -6.93 -2.04 6.47
N LYS A 101 -7.16 -0.72 6.52
CA LYS A 101 -8.47 -0.17 6.84
C LYS A 101 -9.48 -0.34 5.70
N TYR A 102 -9.04 -0.12 4.46
CA TYR A 102 -9.90 -0.11 3.27
C TYR A 102 -9.69 -1.31 2.35
N GLN A 103 -8.87 -2.27 2.76
CA GLN A 103 -8.58 -3.50 2.01
C GLN A 103 -8.00 -3.21 0.61
N LEU A 104 -7.23 -2.14 0.49
CA LEU A 104 -6.50 -1.81 -0.73
C LEU A 104 -5.28 -2.72 -0.90
N SER A 105 -4.76 -2.79 -2.12
CA SER A 105 -3.40 -3.31 -2.31
C SER A 105 -2.40 -2.45 -1.53
N PRO A 106 -1.32 -3.03 -0.99
CA PRO A 106 -0.27 -2.25 -0.34
C PRO A 106 0.33 -1.19 -1.27
N THR A 107 0.83 -0.09 -0.70
CA THR A 107 1.64 0.89 -1.42
C THR A 107 2.74 0.18 -2.21
N HIS A 108 2.96 0.59 -3.45
CA HIS A 108 3.94 -0.06 -4.32
C HIS A 108 5.35 0.03 -3.69
N SER A 109 6.08 -1.10 -3.67
CA SER A 109 7.42 -1.18 -3.04
C SER A 109 8.39 -0.13 -3.57
N GLU A 110 8.29 0.23 -4.85
CA GLU A 110 9.14 1.24 -5.46
C GLU A 110 8.81 2.66 -5.00
N ILE A 111 7.53 2.95 -4.65
CA ILE A 111 7.16 4.21 -3.99
C ILE A 111 7.83 4.29 -2.61
N LEU A 112 7.74 3.20 -1.81
CA LEU A 112 8.39 3.14 -0.50
C LEU A 112 9.91 3.32 -0.62
N ALA A 113 10.53 2.68 -1.61
CA ALA A 113 11.98 2.78 -1.88
C ALA A 113 12.40 4.18 -2.37
N ALA A 114 11.52 4.93 -3.04
CA ALA A 114 11.79 6.28 -3.51
C ALA A 114 11.76 7.33 -2.38
N MET A 115 10.98 7.10 -1.31
CA MET A 115 10.76 8.09 -0.25
C MET A 115 12.01 8.72 0.35
N PRO A 116 13.14 8.01 0.59
CA PRO A 116 14.37 8.64 1.10
C PRO A 116 14.97 9.73 0.22
N TYR A 117 14.62 9.77 -1.07
CA TYR A 117 15.09 10.78 -2.04
C TYR A 117 14.14 11.98 -2.15
N LEU A 118 12.90 11.83 -1.70
CA LEU A 118 11.82 12.80 -1.89
C LEU A 118 11.69 13.70 -0.65
N LYS A 119 11.28 14.96 -0.87
CA LYS A 119 11.17 15.99 0.19
C LYS A 119 9.74 16.48 0.39
N GLY A 120 8.76 15.86 -0.25
CA GLY A 120 7.41 16.43 -0.36
C GLY A 120 7.28 17.36 -1.55
N GLY A 121 6.21 18.15 -1.59
CA GLY A 121 5.86 19.05 -2.70
C GLY A 121 4.65 18.55 -3.48
N ARG A 122 4.63 18.76 -4.80
CA ARG A 122 3.54 18.27 -5.66
C ARG A 122 3.89 16.93 -6.29
N ALA A 123 2.96 15.99 -6.19
CA ALA A 123 3.09 14.69 -6.84
C ALA A 123 1.95 14.43 -7.83
N LEU A 124 2.25 13.72 -8.91
CA LEU A 124 1.27 13.18 -9.84
C LEU A 124 1.36 11.64 -9.81
N ASP A 125 0.23 11.02 -9.48
CA ASP A 125 0.05 9.55 -9.53
C ASP A 125 -0.72 9.19 -10.80
N VAL A 126 0.02 8.78 -11.81
CA VAL A 126 -0.51 8.42 -13.14
C VAL A 126 -1.02 6.99 -13.09
N GLY A 127 -2.34 6.79 -13.29
CA GLY A 127 -3.00 5.51 -13.14
C GLY A 127 -3.10 5.09 -11.68
N CYS A 128 -3.67 5.97 -10.86
CA CYS A 128 -3.70 5.83 -9.40
C CYS A 128 -4.56 4.67 -8.90
N GLY A 129 -5.49 4.15 -9.72
CA GLY A 129 -6.47 3.16 -9.30
C GLY A 129 -7.28 3.64 -8.10
N SER A 130 -7.43 2.80 -7.09
CA SER A 130 -8.09 3.16 -5.83
C SER A 130 -7.18 3.91 -4.84
N GLY A 131 -6.04 4.45 -5.31
CA GLY A 131 -5.24 5.43 -4.59
C GLY A 131 -4.19 4.88 -3.62
N ARG A 132 -3.76 3.61 -3.75
CA ARG A 132 -2.76 3.03 -2.83
C ARG A 132 -1.48 3.86 -2.68
N ASN A 133 -1.00 4.46 -3.79
CA ASN A 133 0.18 5.32 -3.78
C ASN A 133 -0.19 6.76 -3.42
N SER A 134 -1.26 7.29 -3.99
CA SER A 134 -1.75 8.66 -3.73
C SER A 134 -1.99 8.91 -2.24
N LEU A 135 -2.67 7.97 -1.55
CA LEU A 135 -2.94 8.05 -0.12
C LEU A 135 -1.66 8.03 0.72
N TYR A 136 -0.69 7.21 0.33
CA TYR A 136 0.61 7.17 1.01
C TYR A 136 1.43 8.45 0.79
N LEU A 137 1.47 8.97 -0.44
CA LEU A 137 2.15 10.23 -0.76
C LEU A 137 1.53 11.41 0.02
N SER A 138 0.20 11.47 0.08
CA SER A 138 -0.54 12.47 0.86
C SER A 138 -0.15 12.48 2.35
N GLN A 139 0.06 11.30 2.96
CA GLN A 139 0.55 11.21 4.34
C GLN A 139 2.01 11.69 4.52
N ASN A 140 2.76 11.79 3.43
CA ASN A 140 4.17 12.12 3.42
C ASN A 140 4.43 13.52 2.81
N SER A 141 3.55 14.48 3.11
CA SER A 141 3.69 15.91 2.78
C SER A 141 3.67 16.23 1.28
N PHE A 142 2.94 15.43 0.48
CA PHE A 142 2.67 15.76 -0.92
C PHE A 142 1.26 16.31 -1.10
N GLU A 143 1.14 17.34 -1.96
CA GLU A 143 -0.10 17.68 -2.66
C GLU A 143 -0.19 16.77 -3.88
N VAL A 144 -1.23 15.92 -3.96
CA VAL A 144 -1.29 14.83 -4.93
C VAL A 144 -2.39 15.07 -5.97
N ASP A 145 -2.00 15.08 -7.24
CA ASP A 145 -2.93 14.90 -8.36
C ASP A 145 -2.99 13.39 -8.69
N ALA A 146 -4.18 12.80 -8.60
CA ALA A 146 -4.41 11.36 -8.77
C ALA A 146 -5.31 11.12 -10.00
N TRP A 147 -4.74 10.49 -11.05
CA TRP A 147 -5.43 10.28 -12.32
C TRP A 147 -5.63 8.79 -12.61
N ASP A 148 -6.83 8.43 -13.08
CA ASP A 148 -7.13 7.10 -13.60
C ASP A 148 -8.27 7.18 -14.61
N VAL A 149 -8.38 6.20 -15.48
CA VAL A 149 -9.50 6.07 -16.41
C VAL A 149 -10.71 5.39 -15.76
N ASN A 150 -10.48 4.56 -14.73
CA ASN A 150 -11.50 3.74 -14.09
C ASN A 150 -12.26 4.52 -13.00
N GLU A 151 -13.46 5.01 -13.36
CA GLU A 151 -14.30 5.78 -12.46
C GLU A 151 -14.67 5.03 -11.16
N ASN A 152 -14.87 3.70 -11.20
CA ASN A 152 -15.19 2.92 -9.99
C ASN A 152 -14.01 2.95 -8.99
N SER A 153 -12.78 2.85 -9.49
CA SER A 153 -11.57 2.99 -8.66
C SER A 153 -11.47 4.39 -8.07
N LEU A 154 -11.74 5.42 -8.86
CA LEU A 154 -11.73 6.81 -8.42
C LEU A 154 -12.82 7.11 -7.39
N GLN A 155 -14.02 6.53 -7.53
CA GLN A 155 -15.08 6.64 -6.51
C GLN A 155 -14.64 6.05 -5.18
N THR A 156 -13.96 4.89 -5.19
CA THR A 156 -13.37 4.30 -3.98
C THR A 156 -12.38 5.27 -3.32
N LEU A 157 -11.48 5.87 -4.11
CA LEU A 157 -10.51 6.86 -3.61
C LEU A 157 -11.21 8.10 -3.03
N ARG A 158 -12.20 8.68 -3.75
CA ARG A 158 -12.97 9.84 -3.25
C ARG A 158 -13.70 9.54 -1.94
N GLN A 159 -14.26 8.33 -1.79
CA GLN A 159 -14.91 7.92 -0.55
C GLN A 159 -13.93 7.83 0.62
N ILE A 160 -12.70 7.32 0.37
CA ILE A 160 -11.65 7.28 1.39
C ILE A 160 -11.22 8.71 1.77
N ILE A 161 -11.01 9.58 0.78
CA ILE A 161 -10.67 10.99 0.99
C ILE A 161 -11.72 11.67 1.88
N GLN A 162 -12.99 11.46 1.60
CA GLN A 162 -14.09 12.01 2.38
C GLN A 162 -14.11 11.45 3.81
N ASN A 163 -13.99 10.12 3.97
CA ASN A 163 -14.04 9.47 5.28
C ASN A 163 -12.88 9.84 6.20
N GLU A 164 -11.73 10.17 5.62
CA GLU A 164 -10.49 10.51 6.34
C GLU A 164 -10.23 12.02 6.37
N GLU A 165 -11.14 12.82 5.80
CA GLU A 165 -11.01 14.29 5.73
C GLU A 165 -9.69 14.75 5.10
N ILE A 166 -9.24 14.05 4.02
CA ILE A 166 -7.99 14.34 3.34
C ILE A 166 -8.18 15.52 2.40
N GLY A 167 -7.44 16.61 2.61
CA GLY A 167 -7.57 17.86 1.84
C GLY A 167 -6.53 18.06 0.73
N ASN A 168 -5.52 17.19 0.63
CA ASN A 168 -4.36 17.36 -0.25
C ASN A 168 -4.28 16.31 -1.37
N ILE A 169 -5.41 15.72 -1.78
CA ILE A 169 -5.52 14.86 -2.97
C ILE A 169 -6.61 15.40 -3.89
N GLN A 170 -6.27 15.65 -5.16
CA GLN A 170 -7.21 15.98 -6.22
C GLN A 170 -7.35 14.77 -7.14
N VAL A 171 -8.59 14.29 -7.32
CA VAL A 171 -8.90 13.09 -8.11
C VAL A 171 -9.53 13.49 -9.43
N GLN A 172 -8.95 13.04 -10.54
CA GLN A 172 -9.43 13.33 -11.88
C GLN A 172 -9.53 12.08 -12.72
N GLN A 173 -10.68 11.88 -13.40
CA GLN A 173 -10.81 10.86 -14.43
C GLN A 173 -10.12 11.34 -15.71
N ARG A 174 -9.16 10.55 -16.20
CA ARG A 174 -8.44 10.83 -17.45
C ARG A 174 -8.13 9.56 -18.22
N ASP A 175 -8.40 9.60 -19.51
CA ASP A 175 -7.95 8.59 -20.46
C ASP A 175 -6.69 9.11 -21.17
N LEU A 176 -5.54 8.55 -20.81
CA LEU A 176 -4.23 8.93 -21.36
C LEU A 176 -4.06 8.53 -22.82
N ASN A 177 -4.84 7.57 -23.33
CA ASN A 177 -4.85 7.23 -24.75
C ASN A 177 -5.51 8.33 -25.59
N ILE A 178 -6.39 9.13 -24.98
CA ILE A 178 -7.06 10.27 -25.65
C ILE A 178 -6.22 11.54 -25.44
N ASP A 179 -5.78 11.80 -24.22
CA ASP A 179 -5.03 13.01 -23.87
C ASP A 179 -3.91 12.70 -22.86
N PRO A 180 -2.66 12.48 -23.33
CA PRO A 180 -1.51 12.25 -22.49
C PRO A 180 -0.90 13.52 -21.90
N SER A 181 -1.47 14.72 -22.13
CA SER A 181 -0.93 15.98 -21.68
C SER A 181 -0.90 16.09 -20.16
N ILE A 182 0.18 16.67 -19.60
CA ILE A 182 0.33 16.90 -18.17
C ILE A 182 0.43 18.42 -17.94
N GLN A 183 -0.53 18.97 -17.20
CA GLN A 183 -0.55 20.39 -16.84
C GLN A 183 0.09 20.60 -15.46
N GLY A 184 0.86 21.68 -15.31
CA GLY A 184 1.50 22.02 -14.04
C GLY A 184 2.93 21.51 -13.93
N GLN A 185 3.49 21.64 -12.74
CA GLN A 185 4.85 21.23 -12.40
C GLN A 185 4.84 20.38 -11.14
N TYR A 186 5.64 19.32 -11.13
CA TYR A 186 5.66 18.32 -10.07
C TYR A 186 7.07 18.03 -9.59
N ASP A 187 7.21 17.84 -8.29
CA ASP A 187 8.42 17.38 -7.65
C ASP A 187 8.60 15.86 -7.84
N PHE A 188 7.48 15.16 -7.97
CA PHE A 188 7.46 13.71 -8.17
C PHE A 188 6.32 13.29 -9.09
N ILE A 189 6.63 12.51 -10.14
CA ILE A 189 5.64 11.87 -10.99
C ILE A 189 5.87 10.37 -10.93
N CYS A 190 4.84 9.61 -10.57
CA CYS A 190 4.90 8.15 -10.58
C CYS A 190 3.88 7.55 -11.56
N CYS A 191 4.32 6.49 -12.25
CA CYS A 191 3.53 5.69 -13.18
C CYS A 191 3.88 4.22 -12.95
N THR A 192 3.17 3.57 -12.03
CA THR A 192 3.50 2.21 -11.59
C THR A 192 2.49 1.20 -12.10
N VAL A 193 2.94 0.30 -12.98
CA VAL A 193 2.10 -0.79 -13.54
C VAL A 193 0.90 -0.25 -14.34
N VAL A 194 1.12 0.77 -15.17
CA VAL A 194 0.07 1.46 -15.96
C VAL A 194 0.36 1.43 -17.45
N MET A 195 1.59 1.79 -17.87
CA MET A 195 1.94 1.96 -19.29
C MET A 195 1.65 0.72 -20.13
N MET A 196 1.76 -0.48 -19.55
CA MET A 196 1.44 -1.73 -20.23
C MET A 196 -0.03 -1.85 -20.69
N PHE A 197 -0.93 -1.05 -20.14
CA PHE A 197 -2.35 -1.00 -20.52
C PHE A 197 -2.70 0.11 -21.52
N LEU A 198 -1.72 0.95 -21.88
CA LEU A 198 -1.87 2.02 -22.84
C LEU A 198 -1.49 1.57 -24.25
N GLN A 199 -2.00 2.28 -25.25
CA GLN A 199 -1.58 2.06 -26.64
C GLN A 199 -0.11 2.46 -26.84
N ALA A 200 0.61 1.73 -27.68
CA ALA A 200 2.04 1.96 -27.90
C ALA A 200 2.37 3.41 -28.31
N ASP A 201 1.51 4.02 -29.14
CA ASP A 201 1.67 5.39 -29.64
C ASP A 201 1.48 6.45 -28.56
N THR A 202 0.84 6.10 -27.43
CA THR A 202 0.64 6.98 -26.26
C THR A 202 1.92 7.12 -25.44
N ILE A 203 2.81 6.13 -25.46
CA ILE A 203 3.94 6.06 -24.53
C ILE A 203 4.99 7.15 -24.77
N PRO A 204 5.49 7.39 -26.00
CA PRO A 204 6.50 8.43 -26.21
C PRO A 204 6.00 9.84 -25.80
N PRO A 205 4.79 10.30 -26.22
CA PRO A 205 4.29 11.59 -25.78
C PRO A 205 4.03 11.66 -24.27
N LEU A 206 3.54 10.60 -23.63
CA LEU A 206 3.33 10.58 -22.17
C LEU A 206 4.64 10.75 -21.41
N ILE A 207 5.69 10.00 -21.79
CA ILE A 207 7.02 10.13 -21.16
C ILE A 207 7.56 11.56 -21.36
N ALA A 208 7.45 12.12 -22.56
CA ALA A 208 7.86 13.50 -22.82
C ALA A 208 7.12 14.52 -21.94
N GLN A 209 5.81 14.33 -21.75
CA GLN A 209 5.01 15.18 -20.86
C GLN A 209 5.42 15.00 -19.38
N MET A 210 5.68 13.77 -18.93
CA MET A 210 6.21 13.53 -17.57
C MET A 210 7.54 14.26 -17.36
N GLN A 211 8.47 14.17 -18.31
CA GLN A 211 9.75 14.85 -18.24
C GLN A 211 9.61 16.38 -18.23
N GLN A 212 8.73 16.93 -19.07
CA GLN A 212 8.48 18.37 -19.14
C GLN A 212 7.84 18.90 -17.86
N ALA A 213 6.86 18.18 -17.31
CA ALA A 213 6.13 18.55 -16.11
C ALA A 213 6.93 18.33 -14.81
N THR A 214 8.09 17.68 -14.85
CA THR A 214 8.93 17.50 -13.67
C THR A 214 9.83 18.73 -13.49
N VAL A 215 9.87 19.32 -12.29
CA VAL A 215 10.75 20.45 -11.95
C VAL A 215 12.23 20.03 -11.97
N PRO A 216 13.20 20.93 -12.19
CA PRO A 216 14.60 20.63 -11.99
C PRO A 216 14.86 20.05 -10.59
N GLY A 217 15.58 18.95 -10.49
CA GLY A 217 15.79 18.21 -9.24
C GLY A 217 14.63 17.31 -8.80
N GLY A 218 13.49 17.35 -9.49
CA GLY A 218 12.35 16.43 -9.28
C GLY A 218 12.59 15.05 -9.85
N TYR A 219 11.65 14.13 -9.62
CA TYR A 219 11.83 12.71 -9.90
C TYR A 219 10.67 12.12 -10.71
N ASN A 220 11.00 11.19 -11.59
CA ASN A 220 10.06 10.28 -12.23
C ASN A 220 10.31 8.85 -11.77
N LEU A 221 9.23 8.16 -11.37
CA LEU A 221 9.23 6.73 -11.06
C LEU A 221 8.35 5.99 -12.07
N ILE A 222 8.92 5.04 -12.78
CA ILE A 222 8.18 4.21 -13.75
C ILE A 222 8.42 2.74 -13.43
N VAL A 223 7.33 1.96 -13.43
CA VAL A 223 7.36 0.49 -13.39
C VAL A 223 6.42 -0.02 -14.48
N CYS A 224 6.96 -0.76 -15.44
CA CYS A 224 6.17 -1.30 -16.55
C CYS A 224 6.68 -2.66 -17.00
N ALA A 225 5.78 -3.52 -17.47
CA ALA A 225 6.11 -4.82 -18.02
C ALA A 225 7.06 -4.67 -19.23
N MET A 226 7.90 -5.68 -19.43
CA MET A 226 8.81 -5.80 -20.56
C MET A 226 8.47 -7.03 -21.40
N ASP A 227 8.87 -7.00 -22.63
CA ASP A 227 8.89 -8.14 -23.52
C ASP A 227 10.36 -8.55 -23.76
N THR A 228 10.72 -9.75 -23.30
CA THR A 228 12.07 -10.30 -23.36
C THR A 228 12.04 -11.70 -23.98
N ASP A 229 13.16 -12.15 -24.54
CA ASP A 229 13.23 -13.45 -25.23
C ASP A 229 12.99 -14.64 -24.30
N ASP A 230 13.37 -14.51 -23.02
CA ASP A 230 13.24 -15.56 -22.00
C ASP A 230 11.85 -15.58 -21.33
N ILE A 231 11.21 -14.42 -21.19
CA ILE A 231 9.85 -14.29 -20.63
C ILE A 231 9.03 -13.32 -21.51
N PRO A 232 8.36 -13.84 -22.55
CA PRO A 232 7.50 -13.03 -23.39
C PRO A 232 6.40 -12.31 -22.60
N VAL A 233 6.07 -11.10 -23.04
CA VAL A 233 5.01 -10.30 -22.42
C VAL A 233 3.65 -10.98 -22.53
N GLN A 234 2.78 -10.74 -21.55
CA GLN A 234 1.41 -11.25 -21.58
C GLN A 234 0.65 -10.67 -22.79
N PRO A 235 -0.12 -11.51 -23.53
CA PRO A 235 -0.77 -11.11 -24.79
C PRO A 235 -1.78 -9.98 -24.66
N ASP A 236 -2.32 -9.75 -23.48
CA ASP A 236 -3.31 -8.72 -23.19
C ASP A 236 -2.70 -7.35 -22.83
N PHE A 237 -1.36 -7.23 -22.89
CA PHE A 237 -0.70 -5.93 -22.72
C PHE A 237 -0.46 -5.27 -24.09
N PRO A 238 -1.17 -4.15 -24.40
CA PRO A 238 -0.97 -3.43 -25.64
C PRO A 238 0.45 -2.87 -25.83
N PHE A 239 1.15 -2.64 -24.72
CA PHE A 239 2.51 -2.13 -24.70
C PHE A 239 3.40 -2.87 -23.70
N SER A 240 4.69 -2.94 -24.03
CA SER A 240 5.77 -3.38 -23.13
C SER A 240 7.08 -2.77 -23.59
N PHE A 241 7.97 -2.49 -22.63
CA PHE A 241 9.32 -2.04 -22.98
C PHE A 241 10.19 -3.19 -23.50
N LYS A 242 11.06 -2.89 -24.45
CA LYS A 242 12.19 -3.74 -24.82
C LYS A 242 13.39 -3.45 -23.90
N PRO A 243 14.35 -4.40 -23.76
CA PRO A 243 15.56 -4.16 -22.98
C PRO A 243 16.25 -2.84 -23.31
N GLY A 244 16.56 -2.04 -22.28
CA GLY A 244 17.20 -0.73 -22.42
C GLY A 244 16.30 0.41 -22.92
N GLN A 245 15.10 0.14 -23.39
CA GLN A 245 14.24 1.15 -24.03
C GLN A 245 13.79 2.24 -23.04
N LEU A 246 13.45 1.89 -21.81
CA LEU A 246 13.02 2.88 -20.80
C LEU A 246 14.18 3.80 -20.42
N SER A 247 15.39 3.27 -20.22
CA SER A 247 16.56 4.09 -19.88
C SER A 247 16.94 5.04 -21.00
N ALA A 248 16.77 4.64 -22.28
CA ALA A 248 17.03 5.50 -23.43
C ALA A 248 16.12 6.75 -23.47
N TYR A 249 14.87 6.66 -23.03
CA TYR A 249 13.99 7.84 -22.89
C TYR A 249 14.52 8.87 -21.88
N TYR A 250 15.30 8.44 -20.88
CA TYR A 250 15.81 9.27 -19.80
C TYR A 250 17.31 9.58 -19.94
N GLU A 251 17.83 9.55 -21.17
CA GLU A 251 19.19 10.03 -21.45
C GLU A 251 19.33 11.49 -20.97
N GLY A 252 20.44 11.80 -20.29
CA GLY A 252 20.66 13.12 -19.66
C GLY A 252 20.04 13.30 -18.28
N TRP A 253 19.24 12.34 -17.78
CA TRP A 253 18.74 12.33 -16.41
C TRP A 253 19.68 11.52 -15.50
N ASN A 254 19.68 11.82 -14.19
CA ASN A 254 20.40 11.01 -13.22
C ASN A 254 19.53 9.79 -12.82
N LEU A 255 19.89 8.61 -13.30
CA LEU A 255 19.21 7.36 -12.94
C LEU A 255 19.63 6.96 -11.51
N VAL A 256 18.79 7.25 -10.51
CA VAL A 256 19.00 6.88 -9.11
C VAL A 256 18.84 5.38 -8.94
N LYS A 257 17.89 4.78 -9.64
CA LYS A 257 17.67 3.34 -9.72
C LYS A 257 17.24 2.98 -11.13
N TYR A 258 17.80 1.91 -11.66
CA TYR A 258 17.34 1.25 -12.86
C TYR A 258 17.59 -0.25 -12.79
N ASN A 259 16.58 -1.04 -13.11
CA ASN A 259 16.74 -2.48 -13.32
C ASN A 259 15.63 -3.03 -14.24
N GLU A 260 15.86 -4.23 -14.75
CA GLU A 260 14.95 -4.98 -15.63
C GLU A 260 14.75 -6.39 -15.08
N ASN A 261 14.37 -6.45 -13.81
CA ASN A 261 14.29 -7.70 -13.06
C ASN A 261 12.97 -8.44 -13.29
N VAL A 262 13.02 -9.75 -13.11
CA VAL A 262 11.82 -10.59 -13.03
C VAL A 262 11.05 -10.23 -11.77
N GLY A 263 9.75 -9.97 -11.93
CA GLY A 263 8.78 -9.83 -10.88
C GLY A 263 7.59 -10.78 -11.10
N GLU A 264 6.52 -10.57 -10.36
CA GLU A 264 5.32 -11.40 -10.44
C GLU A 264 4.08 -10.52 -10.60
N LEU A 265 3.21 -10.91 -11.53
CA LEU A 265 1.88 -10.32 -11.65
C LEU A 265 0.99 -10.72 -10.47
N HIS A 266 -0.06 -9.94 -10.20
CA HIS A 266 -1.09 -10.35 -9.23
C HIS A 266 -1.99 -11.48 -9.77
N ARG A 267 -1.86 -11.81 -11.04
CA ARG A 267 -2.55 -12.94 -11.68
C ARG A 267 -1.79 -14.24 -11.44
N VAL A 268 -2.54 -15.34 -11.46
CA VAL A 268 -1.99 -16.69 -11.35
C VAL A 268 -2.23 -17.46 -12.65
N ASP A 269 -1.37 -18.43 -12.92
CA ASP A 269 -1.54 -19.42 -13.99
C ASP A 269 -2.61 -20.47 -13.62
N GLU A 270 -2.84 -21.43 -14.53
CA GLU A 270 -3.78 -22.54 -14.31
C GLU A 270 -3.39 -23.46 -13.14
N GLN A 271 -2.14 -23.45 -12.74
CA GLN A 271 -1.61 -24.22 -11.61
C GLN A 271 -1.66 -23.44 -10.28
N GLY A 272 -2.12 -22.17 -10.31
CA GLY A 272 -2.21 -21.29 -9.13
C GLY A 272 -0.89 -20.59 -8.78
N ASN A 273 0.15 -20.66 -9.60
CA ASN A 273 1.41 -19.94 -9.41
C ASN A 273 1.30 -18.51 -9.96
N ARG A 274 1.95 -17.56 -9.31
CA ARG A 274 2.02 -16.21 -9.85
C ARG A 274 2.78 -16.18 -11.18
N ILE A 275 2.21 -15.45 -12.15
CA ILE A 275 2.81 -15.31 -13.48
C ILE A 275 4.04 -14.43 -13.36
N LYS A 276 5.19 -14.96 -13.78
CA LYS A 276 6.45 -14.20 -13.86
C LYS A 276 6.44 -13.27 -15.05
N GLN A 277 7.01 -12.09 -14.89
CA GLN A 277 7.14 -11.07 -15.92
C GLN A 277 8.36 -10.21 -15.63
N HIS A 278 9.16 -9.85 -16.65
CA HIS A 278 10.17 -8.80 -16.51
C HIS A 278 9.51 -7.42 -16.38
N PHE A 279 10.09 -6.58 -15.51
CA PHE A 279 9.67 -5.20 -15.33
C PHE A 279 10.86 -4.25 -15.48
N ALA A 280 10.72 -3.27 -16.35
CA ALA A 280 11.57 -2.11 -16.31
C ALA A 280 11.16 -1.23 -15.14
N THR A 281 12.07 -1.03 -14.20
CA THR A 281 11.88 -0.21 -13.01
C THR A 281 12.90 0.90 -12.97
N MET A 282 12.45 2.14 -12.91
CA MET A 282 13.30 3.31 -12.96
C MET A 282 12.86 4.37 -11.95
N LEU A 283 13.82 4.91 -11.19
CA LEU A 283 13.72 6.19 -10.49
C LEU A 283 14.78 7.11 -11.09
N ALA A 284 14.33 8.15 -11.79
CA ALA A 284 15.20 9.11 -12.45
C ALA A 284 14.99 10.51 -11.87
N ARG A 285 16.09 11.25 -11.64
CA ARG A 285 16.10 12.64 -11.20
C ARG A 285 16.43 13.56 -12.34
N LYS A 286 15.61 14.61 -12.52
CA LYS A 286 15.90 15.67 -13.51
C LYS A 286 17.09 16.49 -13.06
N VAL A 287 18.03 16.71 -13.98
CA VAL A 287 19.25 17.52 -13.75
C VAL A 287 18.92 19.01 -13.80
#